data_ce41d64a2931f3a260cf750902b111fa
#
_entry.id   ce41d64a2931f3a260cf750902b111fa
#
_cell.length_a   1.000
_cell.length_b   1.000
_cell.length_c   1.000
_cell.angle_alpha   90.00
_cell.angle_beta   90.00
_cell.angle_gamma   90.00
#
_symmetry.space_group_name_H-M   'P 1'
#
loop_
_entity.id
_entity.type
_entity.pdbx_description
1 polymer ?
#
loop_
_entity_poly.entity_id
_entity_poly.type
_entity_poly.pdbx_seq_one_letter_code
_entity_poly.pdbx_strand_id
1 'polypeptide(L)'
;TMGKTGILTPTAVFEPVETEGSTVARASLHNISVMRELMPRPFRGQRIGVFKANLIIPQLRWAEEFISDGFEKDMEKSFIHIPDKCPVCGEPTKIIKENDSEVLWCTNPECKGKLLGKLTHAVSRNTLNIDGLSEATIQKFISLGWLNSIQDIYYLTKYEKQMKNLDGFGSKSVSKLFDSIE
;
A
#
# COMPACT_ATOMS: atom_id res chain seq x y z
N THR A 1 -3.10 -0.93 1.51
CA THR A 1 -2.11 -0.69 0.42
C THR A 1 -2.70 -1.05 -0.93
N MET A 2 -2.22 -0.43 -2.02
CA MET A 2 -2.67 -0.73 -3.39
C MET A 2 -1.56 -1.44 -4.16
N GLY A 3 -1.91 -2.56 -4.79
CA GLY A 3 -1.01 -3.29 -5.69
C GLY A 3 -1.06 -2.79 -7.14
N LYS A 4 -0.15 -3.30 -7.99
CA LYS A 4 -0.03 -2.96 -9.43
C LYS A 4 -1.29 -3.22 -10.25
N THR A 5 -2.13 -4.13 -9.82
CA THR A 5 -3.43 -4.48 -10.47
C THR A 5 -4.56 -3.55 -10.07
N GLY A 6 -4.37 -2.73 -9.02
CA GLY A 6 -5.41 -1.89 -8.43
C GLY A 6 -6.18 -2.56 -7.30
N ILE A 7 -5.75 -3.73 -6.84
CA ILE A 7 -6.27 -4.38 -5.64
C ILE A 7 -5.84 -3.57 -4.41
N LEU A 8 -6.82 -3.26 -3.56
CA LEU A 8 -6.64 -2.56 -2.30
C LEU A 8 -6.62 -3.59 -1.17
N THR A 9 -5.44 -3.86 -0.63
CA THR A 9 -5.27 -4.79 0.49
C THR A 9 -5.60 -4.10 1.81
N PRO A 10 -6.57 -4.60 2.60
CA PRO A 10 -6.84 -4.07 3.92
C PRO A 10 -5.66 -4.32 4.86
N THR A 11 -5.37 -3.35 5.71
CA THR A 11 -4.25 -3.40 6.65
C THR A 11 -4.73 -2.88 7.99
N ALA A 12 -4.59 -3.66 9.04
CA ALA A 12 -4.80 -3.20 10.40
C ALA A 12 -3.65 -2.27 10.81
N VAL A 13 -3.99 -1.12 11.37
CA VAL A 13 -3.06 -0.16 11.97
C VAL A 13 -3.41 -0.05 13.44
N PHE A 14 -2.45 -0.25 14.32
CA PHE A 14 -2.65 -0.34 15.76
C PHE A 14 -1.50 0.31 16.53
N GLU A 15 -1.68 0.50 17.82
CA GLU A 15 -0.62 0.98 18.71
C GLU A 15 0.60 0.06 18.61
N PRO A 16 1.82 0.62 18.47
CA PRO A 16 3.02 -0.19 18.34
C PRO A 16 3.18 -1.18 19.48
N VAL A 17 3.43 -2.44 19.15
CA VAL A 17 3.68 -3.50 20.12
C VAL A 17 4.97 -4.23 19.79
N GLU A 18 5.70 -4.63 20.82
CA GLU A 18 6.89 -5.46 20.66
C GLU A 18 6.49 -6.93 20.51
N THR A 19 6.98 -7.58 19.48
CA THR A 19 6.79 -9.00 19.26
C THR A 19 8.04 -9.59 18.59
N GLU A 20 8.57 -10.65 19.19
CA GLU A 20 9.71 -11.41 18.66
C GLU A 20 10.89 -10.51 18.23
N GLY A 21 11.28 -9.59 19.13
CA GLY A 21 12.48 -8.76 18.98
C GLY A 21 12.35 -7.57 18.01
N SER A 22 11.14 -7.23 17.57
CA SER A 22 10.91 -5.98 16.84
C SER A 22 9.54 -5.38 17.10
N THR A 23 9.44 -4.07 16.94
CA THR A 23 8.20 -3.31 17.10
C THR A 23 7.37 -3.36 15.82
N VAL A 24 6.09 -3.74 15.93
CA VAL A 24 5.13 -3.75 14.83
C VAL A 24 3.94 -2.84 15.15
N ALA A 25 3.42 -2.16 14.13
CA ALA A 25 2.27 -1.27 14.22
C ALA A 25 1.26 -1.50 13.07
N ARG A 26 1.55 -2.46 12.20
CA ARG A 26 0.71 -2.79 11.04
C ARG A 26 0.71 -4.28 10.79
N ALA A 27 -0.44 -4.83 10.40
CA ALA A 27 -0.58 -6.21 9.97
C ALA A 27 -1.49 -6.30 8.73
N SER A 28 -1.10 -7.10 7.75
CA SER A 28 -1.93 -7.34 6.57
C SER A 28 -3.16 -8.18 6.95
N LEU A 29 -4.31 -7.82 6.38
CA LEU A 29 -5.55 -8.63 6.44
C LEU A 29 -5.79 -9.38 5.13
N HIS A 30 -4.78 -9.46 4.26
CA HIS A 30 -4.73 -10.19 3.01
C HIS A 30 -5.78 -9.72 1.98
N ASN A 31 -7.06 -9.92 2.24
CA ASN A 31 -8.17 -9.58 1.37
C ASN A 31 -9.45 -9.31 2.17
N ILE A 32 -10.55 -9.00 1.49
CA ILE A 32 -11.82 -8.68 2.14
C ILE A 32 -12.45 -9.90 2.83
N SER A 33 -12.30 -11.11 2.26
CA SER A 33 -12.82 -12.34 2.88
C SER A 33 -12.15 -12.59 4.23
N VAL A 34 -10.82 -12.56 4.29
CA VAL A 34 -10.06 -12.74 5.54
C VAL A 34 -10.36 -11.63 6.54
N MET A 35 -10.48 -10.38 6.07
CA MET A 35 -10.85 -9.26 6.94
C MET A 35 -12.23 -9.50 7.58
N ARG A 36 -13.25 -9.92 6.80
CA ARG A 36 -14.60 -10.19 7.32
C ARG A 36 -14.66 -11.38 8.27
N GLU A 37 -13.82 -12.39 8.04
CA GLU A 37 -13.71 -13.57 8.92
C GLU A 37 -13.10 -13.19 10.27
N LEU A 38 -12.00 -12.45 10.27
CA LEU A 38 -11.29 -12.07 11.50
C LEU A 38 -11.96 -10.90 12.24
N MET A 39 -12.59 -9.98 11.50
CA MET A 39 -13.18 -8.76 12.00
C MET A 39 -14.53 -8.51 11.29
N PRO A 40 -15.62 -9.22 11.64
CA PRO A 40 -16.92 -9.07 10.98
C PRO A 40 -17.49 -7.65 11.10
N ARG A 41 -17.23 -6.97 12.21
CA ARG A 41 -17.64 -5.59 12.51
C ARG A 41 -16.45 -4.80 13.06
N PRO A 42 -15.49 -4.37 12.21
CA PRO A 42 -14.31 -3.65 12.68
C PRO A 42 -14.68 -2.25 13.18
N PHE A 43 -14.07 -1.85 14.29
CA PHE A 43 -14.27 -0.52 14.88
C PHE A 43 -12.95 0.07 15.40
N ARG A 44 -12.93 1.39 15.58
CA ARG A 44 -11.75 2.08 16.11
C ARG A 44 -11.58 1.76 17.61
N GLY A 45 -10.37 1.45 18.02
CA GLY A 45 -10.06 1.06 19.40
C GLY A 45 -10.32 -0.42 19.71
N GLN A 46 -10.75 -1.23 18.73
CA GLN A 46 -10.93 -2.67 18.87
C GLN A 46 -9.62 -3.35 19.30
N ARG A 47 -9.71 -4.21 20.31
CA ARG A 47 -8.56 -5.02 20.74
C ARG A 47 -8.30 -6.13 19.74
N ILE A 48 -7.06 -6.31 19.36
CA ILE A 48 -6.63 -7.31 18.40
C ILE A 48 -5.40 -8.05 18.91
N GLY A 49 -5.30 -9.34 18.59
CA GLY A 49 -4.10 -10.14 18.81
C GLY A 49 -3.30 -10.23 17.52
N VAL A 50 -2.01 -9.88 17.59
CA VAL A 50 -1.07 -9.95 16.48
C VAL A 50 0.05 -10.94 16.76
N PHE A 51 0.59 -11.55 15.73
CA PHE A 51 1.75 -12.44 15.79
C PHE A 51 2.58 -12.27 14.51
N LYS A 52 3.79 -12.81 14.50
CA LYS A 52 4.59 -12.86 13.27
C LYS A 52 4.57 -14.27 12.67
N ALA A 53 4.01 -14.39 11.48
CA ALA A 53 4.18 -15.59 10.67
C ALA A 53 5.64 -15.69 10.20
N ASN A 54 6.23 -16.87 10.34
CA ASN A 54 7.64 -17.14 10.01
C ASN A 54 8.62 -16.15 10.68
N LEU A 55 8.30 -15.65 11.88
CA LEU A 55 9.11 -14.70 12.66
C LEU A 55 9.30 -13.31 12.01
N ILE A 56 8.65 -13.05 10.86
CA ILE A 56 8.93 -11.85 10.04
C ILE A 56 7.64 -11.08 9.72
N ILE A 57 6.56 -11.77 9.33
CA ILE A 57 5.38 -11.14 8.73
C ILE A 57 4.28 -10.93 9.78
N PRO A 58 3.96 -9.68 10.18
CA PRO A 58 2.88 -9.41 11.12
C PRO A 58 1.51 -9.79 10.54
N GLN A 59 0.76 -10.56 11.30
CA GLN A 59 -0.60 -11.01 10.96
C GLN A 59 -1.53 -10.88 12.17
N LEU A 60 -2.84 -10.75 11.90
CA LEU A 60 -3.86 -10.85 12.93
C LEU A 60 -4.13 -12.33 13.24
N ARG A 61 -4.26 -12.62 14.54
CA ARG A 61 -4.67 -13.92 15.04
C ARG A 61 -6.14 -13.94 15.45
N TRP A 62 -6.59 -12.85 16.07
CA TRP A 62 -7.97 -12.68 16.55
C TRP A 62 -8.29 -11.19 16.68
N ALA A 63 -9.55 -10.86 16.73
CA ALA A 63 -10.06 -9.56 17.09
C ALA A 63 -11.19 -9.70 18.12
N GLU A 64 -11.33 -8.73 19.02
CA GLU A 64 -12.42 -8.65 19.97
C GLU A 64 -13.77 -8.57 19.25
N GLU A 65 -14.73 -9.38 19.67
CA GLU A 65 -16.08 -9.29 19.13
C GLU A 65 -16.79 -8.03 19.62
N PHE A 66 -17.55 -7.40 18.73
CA PHE A 66 -18.44 -6.32 19.12
C PHE A 66 -19.63 -6.90 19.86
N ILE A 67 -19.76 -6.59 21.15
CA ILE A 67 -20.91 -6.94 21.97
C ILE A 67 -21.84 -5.72 22.00
N SER A 68 -23.04 -5.86 21.42
CA SER A 68 -24.07 -4.84 21.48
C SER A 68 -24.70 -4.86 22.87
N ASP A 69 -24.43 -3.82 23.66
CA ASP A 69 -25.00 -3.59 25.00
C ASP A 69 -26.06 -2.50 25.02
N GLY A 70 -26.61 -2.15 23.85
CA GLY A 70 -27.67 -1.16 23.70
C GLY A 70 -27.19 0.28 23.43
N PHE A 71 -25.88 0.53 23.43
CA PHE A 71 -25.29 1.84 23.11
C PHE A 71 -24.86 1.99 21.64
N GLU A 72 -25.46 1.22 20.70
CA GLU A 72 -25.09 1.18 19.29
C GLU A 72 -25.09 2.55 18.59
N LYS A 73 -25.98 3.47 18.98
CA LYS A 73 -26.11 4.79 18.34
C LYS A 73 -24.87 5.68 18.52
N ASP A 74 -24.18 5.58 19.66
CA ASP A 74 -22.98 6.36 19.92
C ASP A 74 -21.73 5.73 19.27
N MET A 75 -21.77 4.41 19.02
CA MET A 75 -20.69 3.64 18.43
C MET A 75 -20.72 3.60 16.89
N GLU A 76 -21.84 3.96 16.25
CA GLU A 76 -21.98 3.89 14.79
C GLU A 76 -20.90 4.69 14.04
N LYS A 77 -20.43 5.80 14.62
CA LYS A 77 -19.34 6.62 14.08
C LYS A 77 -17.94 5.97 14.23
N SER A 78 -17.82 4.96 15.05
CA SER A 78 -16.55 4.25 15.29
C SER A 78 -16.34 3.06 14.35
N PHE A 79 -17.39 2.55 13.70
CA PHE A 79 -17.26 1.43 12.77
C PHE A 79 -16.42 1.79 11.55
N ILE A 80 -15.63 0.83 11.11
CA ILE A 80 -14.79 0.94 9.93
C ILE A 80 -15.49 0.24 8.78
N HIS A 81 -15.86 1.00 7.77
CA HIS A 81 -16.49 0.48 6.56
C HIS A 81 -15.47 0.25 5.46
N ILE A 82 -15.75 -0.72 4.59
CA ILE A 82 -14.99 -0.90 3.35
C ILE A 82 -15.24 0.34 2.49
N PRO A 83 -14.19 1.05 2.04
CA PRO A 83 -14.37 2.30 1.31
C PRO A 83 -15.00 2.04 -0.06
N ASP A 84 -16.01 2.83 -0.40
CA ASP A 84 -16.66 2.87 -1.73
C ASP A 84 -15.86 3.68 -2.75
N LYS A 85 -14.87 4.45 -2.27
CA LYS A 85 -13.96 5.27 -3.08
C LYS A 85 -12.51 4.88 -2.86
N CYS A 86 -11.74 4.89 -3.94
CA CYS A 86 -10.31 4.63 -3.88
C CYS A 86 -9.59 5.72 -3.07
N PRO A 87 -8.79 5.38 -2.06
CA PRO A 87 -8.08 6.36 -1.24
C PRO A 87 -6.97 7.11 -1.99
N VAL A 88 -6.60 6.65 -3.20
CA VAL A 88 -5.55 7.26 -4.02
C VAL A 88 -6.12 8.24 -5.05
N CYS A 89 -7.19 7.86 -5.76
CA CYS A 89 -7.72 8.67 -6.86
C CYS A 89 -9.14 9.18 -6.64
N GLY A 90 -9.83 8.76 -5.57
CA GLY A 90 -11.20 9.16 -5.28
C GLY A 90 -12.30 8.48 -6.11
N GLU A 91 -11.93 7.75 -7.16
CA GLU A 91 -12.86 7.04 -8.03
C GLU A 91 -13.46 5.80 -7.36
N PRO A 92 -14.60 5.29 -7.83
CA PRO A 92 -15.30 4.16 -7.21
C PRO A 92 -14.41 2.92 -7.04
N THR A 93 -14.67 2.18 -5.96
CA THR A 93 -14.14 0.85 -5.74
C THR A 93 -15.21 -0.20 -5.94
N LYS A 94 -14.81 -1.43 -6.23
CA LYS A 94 -15.70 -2.60 -6.30
C LYS A 94 -15.07 -3.77 -5.57
N ILE A 95 -15.91 -4.57 -4.91
CA ILE A 95 -15.51 -5.90 -4.42
C ILE A 95 -15.67 -6.87 -5.59
N ILE A 96 -14.60 -7.55 -5.94
CA ILE A 96 -14.57 -8.58 -6.98
C ILE A 96 -14.11 -9.90 -6.40
N LYS A 97 -14.52 -11.01 -7.02
CA LYS A 97 -14.05 -12.35 -6.68
C LYS A 97 -12.78 -12.67 -7.46
N GLU A 98 -11.73 -13.06 -6.76
CA GLU A 98 -10.47 -13.51 -7.32
C GLU A 98 -10.03 -14.77 -6.58
N ASN A 99 -9.91 -15.90 -7.28
CA ASN A 99 -9.47 -17.19 -6.69
C ASN A 99 -10.22 -17.54 -5.38
N ASP A 100 -11.55 -17.53 -5.39
CA ASP A 100 -12.43 -17.81 -4.24
C ASP A 100 -12.36 -16.80 -3.08
N SER A 101 -11.61 -15.73 -3.22
CA SER A 101 -11.51 -14.65 -2.25
C SER A 101 -12.14 -13.37 -2.78
N GLU A 102 -12.71 -12.56 -1.88
CA GLU A 102 -13.16 -11.22 -2.21
C GLU A 102 -12.01 -10.22 -2.03
N VAL A 103 -11.79 -9.41 -3.06
CA VAL A 103 -10.79 -8.33 -3.04
C VAL A 103 -11.45 -6.99 -3.36
N LEU A 104 -10.97 -5.91 -2.74
CA LEU A 104 -11.39 -4.56 -3.08
C LEU A 104 -10.54 -4.05 -4.24
N TRP A 105 -11.19 -3.56 -5.28
CA TRP A 105 -10.53 -3.14 -6.51
C TRP A 105 -10.92 -1.73 -6.92
N CYS A 106 -9.92 -0.90 -7.29
CA CYS A 106 -10.13 0.42 -7.86
C CYS A 106 -10.55 0.30 -9.33
N THR A 107 -11.69 0.90 -9.69
CA THR A 107 -12.22 0.82 -11.06
C THR A 107 -11.48 1.71 -12.06
N ASN A 108 -10.79 2.76 -11.60
CA ASN A 108 -10.10 3.70 -12.47
C ASN A 108 -8.84 3.07 -13.10
N PRO A 109 -8.76 2.94 -14.44
CA PRO A 109 -7.57 2.43 -15.13
C PRO A 109 -6.37 3.38 -14.98
N GLU A 110 -6.60 4.70 -14.88
CA GLU A 110 -5.59 5.75 -14.78
C GLU A 110 -5.21 6.11 -13.33
N CYS A 111 -5.55 5.24 -12.38
CA CYS A 111 -5.22 5.48 -10.99
C CYS A 111 -3.70 5.54 -10.76
N LYS A 112 -3.23 6.64 -10.18
CA LYS A 112 -1.79 6.83 -9.86
C LYS A 112 -1.23 5.73 -8.94
N GLY A 113 -2.06 5.09 -8.10
CA GLY A 113 -1.66 3.94 -7.30
C GLY A 113 -1.37 2.70 -8.15
N LYS A 114 -2.14 2.47 -9.22
CA LYS A 114 -1.84 1.40 -10.20
C LYS A 114 -0.56 1.69 -10.95
N LEU A 115 -0.36 2.93 -11.38
CA LEU A 115 0.87 3.36 -12.04
C LEU A 115 2.07 3.15 -11.14
N LEU A 116 2.01 3.59 -9.87
CA LEU A 116 3.05 3.38 -8.88
C LEU A 116 3.39 1.88 -8.74
N GLY A 117 2.38 1.04 -8.57
CA GLY A 117 2.59 -0.40 -8.45
C GLY A 117 3.21 -1.05 -9.70
N LYS A 118 2.78 -0.61 -10.90
CA LYS A 118 3.37 -1.07 -12.17
C LYS A 118 4.84 -0.66 -12.30
N LEU A 119 5.17 0.59 -12.00
CA LEU A 119 6.54 1.11 -12.07
C LEU A 119 7.45 0.44 -11.03
N THR A 120 6.99 0.32 -9.77
CA THR A 120 7.75 -0.36 -8.72
C THR A 120 8.06 -1.81 -9.09
N HIS A 121 7.09 -2.51 -9.69
CA HIS A 121 7.35 -3.86 -10.18
C HIS A 121 8.32 -3.86 -11.36
N ALA A 122 8.19 -2.93 -12.31
CA ALA A 122 9.04 -2.85 -13.50
C ALA A 122 10.52 -2.63 -13.15
N VAL A 123 10.81 -1.84 -12.11
CA VAL A 123 12.20 -1.56 -11.69
C VAL A 123 12.76 -2.56 -10.71
N SER A 124 11.96 -3.54 -10.26
CA SER A 124 12.39 -4.53 -9.27
C SER A 124 13.50 -5.43 -9.80
N ARG A 125 14.19 -6.12 -8.87
CA ARG A 125 15.32 -7.03 -9.18
C ARG A 125 14.97 -8.17 -10.15
N ASN A 126 13.71 -8.57 -10.17
CA ASN A 126 13.24 -9.67 -11.03
C ASN A 126 12.80 -9.22 -12.43
N THR A 127 12.93 -7.92 -12.74
CA THR A 127 12.53 -7.31 -14.01
C THR A 127 13.67 -6.47 -14.59
N LEU A 128 13.56 -5.14 -14.59
CA LEU A 128 14.58 -4.26 -15.13
C LEU A 128 15.77 -4.05 -14.19
N ASN A 129 15.64 -4.40 -12.92
CA ASN A 129 16.68 -4.30 -11.88
C ASN A 129 17.34 -2.91 -11.81
N ILE A 130 16.54 -1.85 -11.78
CA ILE A 130 17.04 -0.47 -11.75
C ILE A 130 17.24 -0.03 -10.29
N ASP A 131 18.47 0.20 -9.90
CA ASP A 131 18.83 0.74 -8.59
C ASP A 131 18.54 2.24 -8.50
N GLY A 132 18.14 2.71 -7.31
CA GLY A 132 17.87 4.14 -7.06
C GLY A 132 16.42 4.56 -7.27
N LEU A 133 15.56 3.72 -7.85
CA LEU A 133 14.12 3.93 -7.98
C LEU A 133 13.35 3.18 -6.89
N SER A 134 13.45 3.64 -5.64
CA SER A 134 12.58 3.16 -4.56
C SER A 134 11.11 3.54 -4.82
N GLU A 135 10.17 2.86 -4.17
CA GLU A 135 8.73 3.21 -4.27
C GLU A 135 8.47 4.69 -3.93
N ALA A 136 9.13 5.21 -2.88
CA ALA A 136 9.03 6.63 -2.51
C ALA A 136 9.57 7.57 -3.60
N THR A 137 10.68 7.19 -4.23
CA THR A 137 11.27 7.93 -5.36
C THR A 137 10.33 7.95 -6.56
N ILE A 138 9.79 6.79 -6.94
CA ILE A 138 8.83 6.66 -8.04
C ILE A 138 7.60 7.50 -7.77
N GLN A 139 7.04 7.44 -6.55
CA GLN A 139 5.88 8.23 -6.16
C GLN A 139 6.15 9.73 -6.29
N LYS A 140 7.34 10.20 -5.87
CA LYS A 140 7.78 11.59 -6.02
C LYS A 140 7.84 11.99 -7.50
N PHE A 141 8.41 11.14 -8.36
CA PHE A 141 8.53 11.43 -9.80
C PHE A 141 7.18 11.38 -10.52
N ILE A 142 6.25 10.52 -10.11
CA ILE A 142 4.85 10.56 -10.58
C ILE A 142 4.19 11.88 -10.20
N SER A 143 4.40 12.36 -8.97
CA SER A 143 3.83 13.62 -8.48
C SER A 143 4.37 14.83 -9.23
N LEU A 144 5.63 14.78 -9.65
CA LEU A 144 6.29 15.82 -10.47
C LEU A 144 5.93 15.71 -11.96
N GLY A 145 5.18 14.69 -12.37
CA GLY A 145 4.84 14.46 -13.79
C GLY A 145 5.99 13.93 -14.63
N TRP A 146 7.07 13.43 -14.01
CA TRP A 146 8.22 12.88 -14.71
C TRP A 146 8.05 11.42 -15.14
N LEU A 147 7.19 10.68 -14.42
CA LEU A 147 6.86 9.28 -14.70
C LEU A 147 5.34 9.14 -14.86
N ASN A 148 4.89 8.85 -16.07
CA ASN A 148 3.50 8.55 -16.42
C ASN A 148 3.36 7.15 -17.06
N SER A 149 4.48 6.59 -17.49
CA SER A 149 4.59 5.26 -18.11
C SER A 149 5.93 4.61 -17.78
N ILE A 150 6.08 3.32 -18.09
CA ILE A 150 7.36 2.59 -17.92
C ILE A 150 8.43 3.18 -18.85
N GLN A 151 8.05 3.62 -20.04
CA GLN A 151 8.97 4.20 -21.02
C GLN A 151 9.63 5.49 -20.52
N ASP A 152 8.93 6.25 -19.67
CA ASP A 152 9.47 7.52 -19.14
C ASP A 152 10.71 7.32 -18.26
N ILE A 153 10.93 6.10 -17.76
CA ILE A 153 12.14 5.75 -16.98
C ILE A 153 13.39 6.04 -17.81
N TYR A 154 13.39 5.66 -19.09
CA TYR A 154 14.54 5.87 -20.00
C TYR A 154 14.77 7.32 -20.41
N TYR A 155 13.80 8.20 -20.14
CA TYR A 155 13.89 9.63 -20.41
C TYR A 155 14.15 10.47 -19.17
N LEU A 156 14.41 9.86 -18.02
CA LEU A 156 14.66 10.58 -16.75
C LEU A 156 15.90 11.49 -16.81
N THR A 157 16.86 11.21 -17.70
CA THR A 157 18.07 12.03 -17.89
C THR A 157 17.74 13.50 -18.20
N LYS A 158 16.62 13.80 -18.88
CA LYS A 158 16.16 15.16 -19.15
C LYS A 158 15.88 15.99 -17.89
N TYR A 159 15.68 15.34 -16.74
CA TYR A 159 15.41 15.97 -15.46
C TYR A 159 16.63 16.00 -14.51
N GLU A 160 17.84 15.69 -14.99
CA GLU A 160 19.05 15.59 -14.18
C GLU A 160 19.28 16.79 -13.27
N LYS A 161 19.16 18.01 -13.84
CA LYS A 161 19.36 19.26 -13.08
C LYS A 161 18.34 19.42 -11.95
N GLN A 162 17.08 19.10 -12.24
CA GLN A 162 16.00 19.16 -11.25
C GLN A 162 16.17 18.10 -10.17
N MET A 163 16.60 16.88 -10.54
CA MET A 163 16.86 15.79 -9.59
C MET A 163 17.93 16.17 -8.58
N LYS A 164 19.04 16.77 -9.01
CA LYS A 164 20.13 17.17 -8.11
C LYS A 164 19.72 18.20 -7.04
N ASN A 165 18.61 18.90 -7.27
CA ASN A 165 18.05 19.89 -6.34
C ASN A 165 16.96 19.29 -5.43
N LEU A 166 16.64 18.00 -5.56
CA LEU A 166 15.66 17.34 -4.71
C LEU A 166 16.32 16.81 -3.43
N ASP A 167 15.61 16.97 -2.32
CA ASP A 167 16.03 16.36 -1.05
C ASP A 167 16.21 14.84 -1.19
N GLY A 168 17.35 14.34 -0.74
CA GLY A 168 17.74 12.94 -0.85
C GLY A 168 18.41 12.57 -2.18
N PHE A 169 18.57 13.51 -3.14
CA PHE A 169 19.23 13.29 -4.41
C PHE A 169 20.48 14.16 -4.54
N GLY A 170 21.64 13.59 -4.26
CA GLY A 170 22.92 14.22 -4.57
C GLY A 170 23.44 13.79 -5.97
N SER A 171 24.47 14.45 -6.46
CA SER A 171 25.08 14.14 -7.77
C SER A 171 25.46 12.66 -7.90
N LYS A 172 25.97 12.02 -6.83
CA LYS A 172 26.33 10.60 -6.82
C LYS A 172 25.11 9.67 -6.97
N SER A 173 23.97 10.02 -6.33
CA SER A 173 22.75 9.21 -6.41
C SER A 173 22.12 9.30 -7.80
N VAL A 174 22.16 10.48 -8.42
CA VAL A 174 21.66 10.71 -9.77
C VAL A 174 22.52 9.96 -10.80
N SER A 175 23.86 10.02 -10.68
CA SER A 175 24.77 9.26 -11.55
C SER A 175 24.50 7.76 -11.47
N LYS A 176 24.45 7.19 -10.25
CA LYS A 176 24.14 5.79 -10.05
C LYS A 176 22.80 5.35 -10.66
N LEU A 177 21.77 6.20 -10.54
CA LEU A 177 20.46 5.93 -11.14
C LEU A 177 20.59 5.84 -12.67
N PHE A 178 21.28 6.79 -13.30
CA PHE A 178 21.43 6.79 -14.76
C PHE A 178 22.28 5.63 -15.25
N ASP A 179 23.39 5.32 -14.56
CA ASP A 179 24.22 4.13 -14.84
C ASP A 179 23.42 2.81 -14.76
N SER A 180 22.34 2.79 -13.97
CA SER A 180 21.47 1.62 -13.80
C SER A 180 20.31 1.57 -14.82
N ILE A 181 20.05 2.66 -15.54
CA ILE A 181 19.00 2.73 -16.58
C ILE A 181 19.56 2.38 -17.96
N GLU A 182 20.86 2.58 -18.19
CA GLU A 182 21.57 2.20 -19.43
C GLU A 182 21.68 0.67 -19.58
#